data_a24f51f1cef71265b45711bfe0105806
#
_entry.id   a24f51f1cef71265b45711bfe0105806
#
_cell.length_a   1.000
_cell.length_b   1.000
_cell.length_c   1.000
_cell.angle_alpha   90.00
_cell.angle_beta   90.00
_cell.angle_gamma   90.00
#
_symmetry.space_group_name_H-M   'P 1'
#
loop_
_entity.id
_entity.type
_entity.pdbx_description
1 polymer ?
#
loop_
_entity_poly.entity_id
_entity_poly.type
_entity_poly.pdbx_seq_one_letter_code
_entity_poly.pdbx_strand_id
1 'polypeptide(L)'
;MIILELLDILPSEFKPEFEKKMNLLSDLNIELQKDFIIHISQVALDGRLNYIIYLPATKAFQPNEHFDFRSYWILTDCIHTRVKGSHDITKLNDAMYELQEFANEYEFSIISPFYFVFKHNDSTEWIEVKAKVFNESKYEE
;
A
#
# COMPACT_ATOMS: atom_id res chain seq x y z
N MET A 1 -5.24 12.80 1.90
CA MET A 1 -4.94 11.72 0.94
C MET A 1 -6.17 11.36 0.13
N ILE A 2 -6.00 11.23 -1.15
CA ILE A 2 -7.04 10.72 -2.04
C ILE A 2 -6.98 9.19 -2.01
N ILE A 3 -8.12 8.55 -1.86
CA ILE A 3 -8.22 7.10 -1.78
C ILE A 3 -8.91 6.60 -3.05
N LEU A 4 -8.26 5.65 -3.69
CA LEU A 4 -8.72 5.04 -4.92
C LEU A 4 -8.79 3.53 -4.72
N GLU A 5 -9.87 2.91 -5.17
CA GLU A 5 -10.05 1.47 -5.09
C GLU A 5 -10.04 0.84 -6.47
N LEU A 6 -9.30 -0.26 -6.63
CA LEU A 6 -9.36 -1.12 -7.79
C LEU A 6 -9.86 -2.47 -7.32
N LEU A 7 -11.11 -2.78 -7.65
CA LEU A 7 -11.82 -3.93 -7.10
C LEU A 7 -11.91 -5.06 -8.11
N ASP A 8 -11.70 -6.28 -7.64
CA ASP A 8 -11.93 -7.52 -8.38
C ASP A 8 -11.17 -7.58 -9.70
N ILE A 9 -9.87 -7.26 -9.65
CA ILE A 9 -9.00 -7.25 -10.84
C ILE A 9 -7.87 -8.27 -10.74
N LEU A 10 -7.42 -8.79 -11.88
CA LEU A 10 -6.24 -9.63 -11.95
C LEU A 10 -4.98 -8.76 -11.86
N PRO A 11 -3.85 -9.30 -11.35
CA PRO A 11 -2.60 -8.53 -11.29
C PRO A 11 -2.18 -7.92 -12.62
N SER A 12 -2.46 -8.62 -13.74
CA SER A 12 -2.16 -8.11 -15.08
C SER A 12 -3.01 -6.90 -15.49
N GLU A 13 -4.15 -6.69 -14.84
CA GLU A 13 -5.05 -5.57 -15.10
C GLU A 13 -4.73 -4.34 -14.27
N PHE A 14 -3.83 -4.46 -13.28
CA PHE A 14 -3.54 -3.37 -12.35
C PHE A 14 -3.05 -2.12 -13.08
N LYS A 15 -2.05 -2.25 -13.93
CA LYS A 15 -1.43 -1.10 -14.60
C LYS A 15 -2.43 -0.32 -15.46
N PRO A 16 -3.20 -0.95 -16.37
CA PRO A 16 -4.16 -0.21 -17.19
C PRO A 16 -5.29 0.40 -16.36
N GLU A 17 -5.78 -0.30 -15.33
CA GLU A 17 -6.84 0.24 -14.47
C GLU A 17 -6.35 1.41 -13.63
N PHE A 18 -5.12 1.31 -13.11
CA PHE A 18 -4.50 2.39 -12.36
C PHE A 18 -4.30 3.63 -13.23
N GLU A 19 -3.78 3.47 -14.45
CA GLU A 19 -3.58 4.57 -15.39
C GLU A 19 -4.90 5.27 -15.75
N LYS A 20 -5.97 4.49 -15.92
CA LYS A 20 -7.31 5.00 -16.20
C LYS A 20 -7.79 5.92 -15.07
N LYS A 21 -7.62 5.50 -13.82
CA LYS A 21 -7.99 6.30 -12.65
C LYS A 21 -7.11 7.55 -12.53
N MET A 22 -5.81 7.42 -12.79
CA MET A 22 -4.89 8.58 -12.73
C MET A 22 -5.25 9.63 -13.80
N ASN A 23 -5.70 9.20 -14.97
CA ASN A 23 -6.17 10.13 -16.00
C ASN A 23 -7.42 10.90 -15.55
N LEU A 24 -8.34 10.24 -14.82
CA LEU A 24 -9.50 10.94 -14.25
C LEU A 24 -9.07 12.01 -13.24
N LEU A 25 -8.07 11.76 -12.42
CA LEU A 25 -7.53 12.75 -11.49
C LEU A 25 -6.86 13.91 -12.23
N SER A 26 -6.11 13.62 -13.27
CA SER A 26 -5.47 14.64 -14.09
C SER A 26 -6.50 15.58 -14.71
N ASP A 27 -7.62 15.06 -15.16
CA ASP A 27 -8.72 15.87 -15.72
C ASP A 27 -9.34 16.82 -14.69
N LEU A 28 -9.22 16.51 -13.41
CA LEU A 28 -9.71 17.34 -12.31
C LEU A 28 -8.68 18.38 -11.84
N ASN A 29 -7.50 18.45 -12.49
CA ASN A 29 -6.41 19.36 -12.15
C ASN A 29 -5.94 19.23 -10.70
N ILE A 30 -5.89 18.00 -10.20
CA ILE A 30 -5.44 17.73 -8.84
C ILE A 30 -3.94 17.50 -8.85
N GLU A 31 -3.23 18.23 -8.01
CA GLU A 31 -1.79 18.08 -7.82
C GLU A 31 -1.52 16.99 -6.79
N LEU A 32 -0.78 15.97 -7.18
CA LEU A 32 -0.41 14.84 -6.33
C LEU A 32 1.07 14.91 -5.98
N GLN A 33 1.41 14.46 -4.78
CA GLN A 33 2.78 14.16 -4.41
C GLN A 33 3.19 12.84 -5.05
N LYS A 34 4.50 12.63 -5.23
CA LYS A 34 5.01 11.48 -5.99
C LYS A 34 4.96 10.16 -5.23
N ASP A 35 4.99 10.20 -3.91
CA ASP A 35 4.94 8.97 -3.10
C ASP A 35 3.49 8.52 -2.92
N PHE A 36 3.27 7.21 -2.96
CA PHE A 36 1.93 6.67 -2.77
C PHE A 36 2.01 5.35 -2.01
N ILE A 37 0.87 4.90 -1.51
CA ILE A 37 0.76 3.71 -0.66
C ILE A 37 -0.28 2.79 -1.26
N ILE A 38 0.05 1.51 -1.39
CA ILE A 38 -0.89 0.48 -1.86
C ILE A 38 -1.02 -0.58 -0.78
N HIS A 39 -2.26 -1.04 -0.53
CA HIS A 39 -2.45 -2.32 0.14
C HIS A 39 -3.48 -3.17 -0.60
N ILE A 40 -3.36 -4.48 -0.44
CA ILE A 40 -4.30 -5.45 -0.97
C ILE A 40 -5.28 -5.77 0.15
N SER A 41 -6.56 -5.40 -0.05
CA SER A 41 -7.58 -5.58 0.97
C SER A 41 -8.23 -6.95 0.92
N GLN A 42 -8.19 -7.62 -0.22
CA GLN A 42 -8.80 -8.93 -0.39
C GLN A 42 -8.15 -9.70 -1.55
N VAL A 43 -8.02 -11.01 -1.38
CA VAL A 43 -7.50 -11.93 -2.40
C VAL A 43 -8.54 -12.99 -2.64
N ALA A 44 -9.03 -13.10 -3.87
CA ALA A 44 -9.98 -14.14 -4.26
C ALA A 44 -9.26 -15.41 -4.71
N LEU A 45 -9.97 -16.56 -4.67
CA LEU A 45 -9.41 -17.86 -5.04
C LEU A 45 -8.97 -17.93 -6.50
N ASP A 46 -9.59 -17.16 -7.38
CA ASP A 46 -9.25 -17.12 -8.81
C ASP A 46 -8.08 -16.15 -9.14
N GLY A 47 -7.45 -15.60 -8.11
CA GLY A 47 -6.33 -14.68 -8.27
C GLY A 47 -6.71 -13.22 -8.42
N ARG A 48 -7.99 -12.89 -8.39
CA ARG A 48 -8.44 -11.50 -8.42
C ARG A 48 -8.20 -10.82 -7.09
N LEU A 49 -7.85 -9.54 -7.13
CA LEU A 49 -7.44 -8.78 -5.96
C LEU A 49 -8.24 -7.48 -5.85
N ASN A 50 -8.41 -7.03 -4.62
CA ASN A 50 -8.88 -5.68 -4.34
C ASN A 50 -7.70 -4.86 -3.84
N TYR A 51 -7.39 -3.78 -4.54
CA TYR A 51 -6.31 -2.86 -4.17
C TYR A 51 -6.91 -1.57 -3.63
N ILE A 52 -6.34 -1.05 -2.55
CA ILE A 52 -6.63 0.29 -2.06
C ILE A 52 -5.36 1.11 -2.18
N ILE A 53 -5.44 2.25 -2.85
CA ILE A 53 -4.30 3.10 -3.14
C ILE A 53 -4.53 4.46 -2.51
N TYR A 54 -3.55 4.91 -1.72
CA TYR A 54 -3.55 6.20 -1.05
C TYR A 54 -2.61 7.14 -1.79
N LEU A 55 -3.16 8.23 -2.32
CA LEU A 55 -2.42 9.22 -3.12
C LEU A 55 -2.29 10.49 -2.31
N PRO A 56 -1.07 10.87 -1.86
CA PRO A 56 -0.90 12.15 -1.18
C PRO A 56 -1.21 13.32 -2.11
N ALA A 57 -2.07 14.20 -1.66
CA ALA A 57 -2.45 15.41 -2.40
C ALA A 57 -2.10 16.65 -1.60
N THR A 58 -1.81 17.75 -2.31
CA THR A 58 -1.42 19.01 -1.67
C THR A 58 -2.60 19.79 -1.11
N LYS A 59 -3.81 19.48 -1.56
CA LYS A 59 -5.04 20.17 -1.15
C LYS A 59 -6.13 19.16 -0.82
N ALA A 60 -7.10 19.58 -0.01
CA ALA A 60 -8.29 18.79 0.26
C ALA A 60 -9.07 18.52 -1.03
N PHE A 61 -9.65 17.34 -1.11
CA PHE A 61 -10.40 16.86 -2.27
C PHE A 61 -11.84 16.55 -1.86
N GLN A 62 -12.78 16.99 -2.66
CA GLN A 62 -14.19 16.65 -2.45
C GLN A 62 -14.46 15.23 -2.97
N PRO A 63 -14.86 14.28 -2.12
CA PRO A 63 -15.12 12.91 -2.57
C PRO A 63 -16.14 12.83 -3.70
N ASN A 64 -15.95 11.88 -4.61
CA ASN A 64 -16.88 11.60 -5.69
C ASN A 64 -17.05 10.08 -5.88
N GLU A 65 -17.70 9.64 -6.96
CA GLU A 65 -17.95 8.21 -7.19
C GLU A 65 -16.70 7.37 -7.44
N HIS A 66 -15.58 8.00 -7.84
CA HIS A 66 -14.32 7.30 -8.16
C HIS A 66 -13.30 7.39 -7.05
N PHE A 67 -13.35 8.42 -6.21
CA PHE A 67 -12.31 8.70 -5.23
C PHE A 67 -12.90 9.14 -3.89
N ASP A 68 -12.31 8.65 -2.83
CA ASP A 68 -12.56 9.11 -1.48
C ASP A 68 -11.42 10.00 -1.00
N PHE A 69 -11.54 10.59 0.19
CA PHE A 69 -10.52 11.48 0.73
C PHE A 69 -10.41 11.32 2.25
N ARG A 70 -9.17 11.28 2.74
CA ARG A 70 -8.85 11.39 4.17
C ARG A 70 -7.81 12.48 4.36
N SER A 71 -7.96 13.26 5.44
CA SER A 71 -7.03 14.35 5.75
C SER A 71 -5.65 13.86 6.18
N TYR A 72 -5.56 12.61 6.66
CA TYR A 72 -4.29 12.03 7.11
C TYR A 72 -4.31 10.50 6.97
N TRP A 73 -3.10 9.93 6.97
CA TRP A 73 -2.89 8.49 7.04
C TRP A 73 -1.79 8.22 8.06
N ILE A 74 -2.06 7.33 9.02
CA ILE A 74 -1.12 6.97 10.08
C ILE A 74 -1.07 5.46 10.21
N LEU A 75 0.15 4.92 10.28
CA LEU A 75 0.40 3.53 10.62
C LEU A 75 1.40 3.51 11.78
N THR A 76 0.94 3.09 12.96
CA THR A 76 1.76 3.00 14.17
C THR A 76 2.01 1.54 14.54
N ASP A 77 3.04 1.32 15.36
CA ASP A 77 3.38 -0.01 15.88
C ASP A 77 3.55 -1.03 14.74
N CYS A 78 4.38 -0.69 13.77
CA CYS A 78 4.59 -1.53 12.60
C CYS A 78 6.02 -2.09 12.54
N ILE A 79 6.13 -3.26 11.90
CA ILE A 79 7.41 -3.78 11.41
C ILE A 79 7.54 -3.43 9.93
N HIS A 80 8.77 -3.27 9.44
CA HIS A 80 8.96 -2.91 8.04
C HIS A 80 10.28 -3.44 7.49
N THR A 81 10.31 -3.59 6.17
CA THR A 81 11.54 -3.85 5.42
C THR A 81 11.54 -3.00 4.15
N ARG A 82 12.68 -2.90 3.48
CA ARG A 82 12.82 -2.14 2.25
C ARG A 82 13.23 -3.04 1.10
N VAL A 83 12.62 -2.79 -0.05
CA VAL A 83 13.00 -3.42 -1.31
C VAL A 83 13.60 -2.34 -2.20
N LYS A 84 14.89 -2.44 -2.49
CA LYS A 84 15.58 -1.49 -3.37
C LYS A 84 15.35 -1.85 -4.83
N GLY A 85 15.23 -0.81 -5.67
CA GLY A 85 15.11 -0.99 -7.11
C GLY A 85 13.67 -1.10 -7.58
N SER A 86 13.51 -1.57 -8.80
CA SER A 86 12.25 -1.54 -9.52
C SER A 86 11.20 -2.52 -8.98
N HIS A 87 10.01 -2.34 -9.45
CA HIS A 87 8.75 -2.97 -9.07
C HIS A 87 8.67 -4.48 -9.36
N ASP A 88 9.62 -5.26 -8.87
CA ASP A 88 9.63 -6.71 -9.03
C ASP A 88 8.73 -7.35 -7.96
N ILE A 89 7.63 -7.94 -8.42
CA ILE A 89 6.65 -8.63 -7.58
C ILE A 89 7.30 -9.74 -6.76
N THR A 90 8.29 -10.44 -7.33
CA THR A 90 9.02 -11.52 -6.64
C THR A 90 9.67 -11.01 -5.37
N LYS A 91 10.32 -9.85 -5.45
CA LYS A 91 10.96 -9.23 -4.29
C LYS A 91 9.97 -8.80 -3.22
N LEU A 92 8.76 -8.38 -3.62
CA LEU A 92 7.72 -8.02 -2.66
C LEU A 92 7.23 -9.24 -1.89
N ASN A 93 7.10 -10.39 -2.55
CA ASN A 93 6.73 -11.64 -1.88
C ASN A 93 7.80 -12.05 -0.86
N ASP A 94 9.07 -11.93 -1.22
CA ASP A 94 10.18 -12.23 -0.31
C ASP A 94 10.16 -11.29 0.90
N ALA A 95 9.88 -10.01 0.69
CA ALA A 95 9.80 -9.03 1.76
C ALA A 95 8.65 -9.34 2.73
N MET A 96 7.49 -9.72 2.21
CA MET A 96 6.36 -10.13 3.06
C MET A 96 6.71 -11.37 3.87
N TYR A 97 7.38 -12.33 3.26
CA TYR A 97 7.82 -13.54 3.95
C TYR A 97 8.81 -13.23 5.08
N GLU A 98 9.78 -12.35 4.82
CA GLU A 98 10.72 -11.89 5.85
C GLU A 98 10.01 -11.25 7.04
N LEU A 99 9.00 -10.43 6.79
CA LEU A 99 8.24 -9.81 7.87
C LEU A 99 7.45 -10.85 8.67
N GLN A 100 6.87 -11.84 8.00
CA GLN A 100 6.17 -12.94 8.69
C GLN A 100 7.11 -13.75 9.57
N GLU A 101 8.30 -14.07 9.09
CA GLU A 101 9.30 -14.80 9.88
C GLU A 101 9.78 -13.97 11.06
N PHE A 102 10.04 -12.68 10.86
CA PHE A 102 10.42 -11.78 11.94
C PHE A 102 9.33 -11.73 13.02
N ALA A 103 8.08 -11.60 12.60
CA ALA A 103 6.95 -11.55 13.54
C ALA A 103 6.86 -12.86 14.36
N ASN A 104 7.02 -14.01 13.71
CA ASN A 104 7.00 -15.29 14.39
C ASN A 104 8.14 -15.42 15.40
N GLU A 105 9.35 -15.00 15.02
CA GLU A 105 10.54 -15.11 15.88
C GLU A 105 10.43 -14.25 17.14
N TYR A 106 9.87 -13.04 17.02
CA TYR A 106 9.77 -12.09 18.13
C TYR A 106 8.37 -12.05 18.77
N GLU A 107 7.53 -13.01 18.47
CA GLU A 107 6.19 -13.16 19.07
C GLU A 107 5.27 -11.95 18.80
N PHE A 108 5.35 -11.40 17.59
CA PHE A 108 4.42 -10.39 17.12
C PHE A 108 3.31 -11.05 16.30
N SER A 109 2.07 -10.55 16.48
CA SER A 109 0.98 -10.89 15.57
C SER A 109 0.81 -9.79 14.54
N ILE A 110 0.78 -10.14 13.26
CA ILE A 110 0.46 -9.19 12.20
C ILE A 110 -1.05 -8.98 12.18
N ILE A 111 -1.49 -7.73 12.39
CA ILE A 111 -2.89 -7.37 12.55
C ILE A 111 -3.42 -6.40 11.50
N SER A 112 -2.68 -6.23 10.42
CA SER A 112 -3.10 -5.41 9.28
C SER A 112 -2.71 -6.09 7.97
N PRO A 113 -3.24 -5.62 6.83
CA PRO A 113 -2.65 -6.00 5.54
C PRO A 113 -1.23 -5.46 5.42
N PHE A 114 -0.50 -5.94 4.42
CA PHE A 114 0.79 -5.36 4.09
C PHE A 114 0.57 -4.09 3.29
N TYR A 115 1.26 -3.01 3.70
CA TYR A 115 1.26 -1.73 3.01
C TYR A 115 2.55 -1.59 2.23
N PHE A 116 2.44 -1.27 0.96
CA PHE A 116 3.59 -1.02 0.08
C PHE A 116 3.69 0.48 -0.15
N VAL A 117 4.69 1.09 0.49
CA VAL A 117 4.91 2.54 0.40
C VAL A 117 5.98 2.79 -0.65
N PHE A 118 5.57 3.32 -1.79
CA PHE A 118 6.45 3.61 -2.91
C PHE A 118 7.13 4.94 -2.68
N LYS A 119 8.45 4.91 -2.58
CA LYS A 119 9.26 6.08 -2.29
C LYS A 119 10.34 6.28 -3.35
N HIS A 120 10.77 7.51 -3.47
CA HIS A 120 11.84 7.86 -4.39
C HIS A 120 12.59 9.08 -3.88
N ASN A 121 13.84 9.23 -4.34
CA ASN A 121 14.61 10.46 -4.25
C ASN A 121 15.23 10.72 -5.63
N ASP A 122 16.14 11.71 -5.74
CA ASP A 122 16.70 12.11 -7.03
C ASP A 122 17.54 11.02 -7.70
N SER A 123 18.01 10.02 -6.95
CA SER A 123 18.94 9.01 -7.46
C SER A 123 18.43 7.58 -7.36
N THR A 124 17.44 7.30 -6.52
CA THR A 124 16.97 5.93 -6.27
C THR A 124 15.47 5.87 -6.02
N GLU A 125 14.93 4.68 -6.26
CA GLU A 125 13.56 4.31 -5.90
C GLU A 125 13.60 3.10 -4.98
N TRP A 126 12.65 3.02 -4.05
CA TRP A 126 12.51 1.85 -3.19
C TRP A 126 11.06 1.70 -2.74
N ILE A 127 10.76 0.52 -2.20
CA ILE A 127 9.45 0.24 -1.64
C ILE A 127 9.66 -0.14 -0.18
N GLU A 128 8.93 0.52 0.73
CA GLU A 128 8.87 0.11 2.13
C GLU A 128 7.67 -0.78 2.30
N VAL A 129 7.88 -2.01 2.77
CA VAL A 129 6.81 -2.95 3.05
C VAL A 129 6.57 -2.92 4.55
N LYS A 130 5.35 -2.59 4.96
CA LYS A 130 4.98 -2.37 6.36
C LYS A 130 3.76 -3.19 6.74
N ALA A 131 3.74 -3.64 8.00
CA ALA A 131 2.56 -4.28 8.58
C ALA A 131 2.44 -3.86 10.04
N LYS A 132 1.22 -3.57 10.47
CA LYS A 132 0.95 -3.29 11.87
C LYS A 132 1.00 -4.58 12.67
N VAL A 133 1.60 -4.52 13.85
CA VAL A 133 1.76 -5.69 14.70
C VAL A 133 1.26 -5.41 16.11
N PHE A 134 0.91 -6.52 16.78
CA PHE A 134 0.61 -6.56 18.19
C PHE A 134 1.67 -7.44 18.86
N ASN A 135 2.29 -6.94 19.93
CA ASN A 135 3.32 -7.69 20.66
C ASN A 135 2.64 -8.57 21.72
N GLU A 136 2.48 -9.85 21.41
CA GLU A 136 1.81 -10.80 22.30
C GLU A 136 2.56 -10.99 23.62
N SER A 137 3.89 -11.05 23.58
CA SER A 137 4.72 -11.31 24.77
C SER A 137 4.62 -10.20 25.80
N LYS A 138 4.29 -8.97 25.38
CA LYS A 138 4.15 -7.80 26.26
C LYS A 138 2.95 -7.94 27.20
N TYR A 139 1.96 -8.76 26.83
CA TYR A 139 0.70 -8.90 27.55
C TYR A 139 0.52 -10.29 28.17
N GLU A 140 1.51 -11.16 28.06
CA GLU A 140 1.53 -12.46 28.72
C GLU A 140 1.96 -12.28 30.17
N GLU A 141 1.25 -12.91 31.07
CA GLU A 141 1.57 -12.96 32.50
C GLU A 141 2.28 -14.28 32.86
#